data_eb9920434073bd71d1c2dfd96b3bc20f
#
_entry.id   eb9920434073bd71d1c2dfd96b3bc20f
#
_cell.length_a   1.000
_cell.length_b   1.000
_cell.length_c   1.000
_cell.angle_alpha   90.00
_cell.angle_beta   90.00
_cell.angle_gamma   90.00
#
_symmetry.space_group_name_H-M   'P 1'
#
loop_
_entity.id
_entity.type
_entity.pdbx_description
1 polymer ?
#
loop_
_entity_poly.entity_id
_entity_poly.type
_entity_poly.pdbx_seq_one_letter_code
_entity_poly.pdbx_strand_id
1 'polypeptide(L)'
;MTNRPSTALDLGRFHEISVSTRDLDASLRFYELMGFSRGSVGNAWPHPYAVVTLGGVTLGLHEYKFPSPSFTSIHQDINAALAAYRNAGAVIAFAKTGPDCFNEFGLRDPAGHMITLLERATHPDDAWDPSSSSSALGDFLAFSLPSAAPEISAGFWQALGAEPWSGRPCWAATWLRAGGLVIAIHDEAQFDRPALVFHRHGVAEGTRLESPEGLPIVMVG
;
A
#
# COMPACT_ATOMS: atom_id res chain seq x y z
N MET A 1 -37.01 12.94 -9.93
CA MET A 1 -35.87 12.03 -9.83
C MET A 1 -34.60 12.89 -9.91
N THR A 2 -34.08 13.29 -8.77
CA THR A 2 -32.88 14.10 -8.67
C THR A 2 -31.67 13.16 -8.84
N ASN A 3 -31.02 13.30 -10.00
CA ASN A 3 -29.76 12.66 -10.30
C ASN A 3 -28.71 13.25 -9.34
N ARG A 4 -28.49 12.62 -8.18
CA ARG A 4 -27.35 12.92 -7.31
C ARG A 4 -26.13 12.46 -8.10
N PRO A 5 -25.18 13.34 -8.43
CA PRO A 5 -23.89 12.86 -8.91
C PRO A 5 -23.34 11.94 -7.80
N SER A 6 -23.15 10.68 -8.11
CA SER A 6 -22.32 9.80 -7.30
C SER A 6 -20.93 10.42 -7.31
N THR A 7 -20.61 11.22 -6.31
CA THR A 7 -19.24 11.59 -6.04
C THR A 7 -18.55 10.31 -5.64
N ALA A 8 -17.91 9.64 -6.61
CA ALA A 8 -17.01 8.55 -6.34
C ALA A 8 -16.02 9.04 -5.28
N LEU A 9 -15.80 8.24 -4.25
CA LEU A 9 -14.77 8.54 -3.27
C LEU A 9 -13.42 8.52 -4.00
N ASP A 10 -12.52 9.37 -3.59
CA ASP A 10 -11.19 9.48 -4.16
C ASP A 10 -10.17 8.92 -3.17
N LEU A 11 -9.52 7.83 -3.56
CA LEU A 11 -8.44 7.23 -2.77
C LEU A 11 -7.17 8.10 -2.77
N GLY A 12 -7.06 9.06 -3.70
CA GLY A 12 -5.85 9.83 -3.91
C GLY A 12 -4.77 9.03 -4.64
N ARG A 13 -3.55 9.56 -4.65
CA ARG A 13 -2.39 8.93 -5.28
C ARG A 13 -1.67 8.03 -4.28
N PHE A 14 -1.37 6.80 -4.68
CA PHE A 14 -0.51 5.91 -3.88
C PHE A 14 0.80 6.61 -3.52
N HIS A 15 1.21 6.47 -2.29
CA HIS A 15 2.44 7.04 -1.74
C HIS A 15 3.42 5.94 -1.34
N GLU A 16 2.99 5.07 -0.43
CA GLU A 16 3.82 3.98 0.08
C GLU A 16 2.95 2.87 0.68
N ILE A 17 3.52 1.69 0.83
CA ILE A 17 3.05 0.72 1.81
C ILE A 17 3.80 1.05 3.11
N SER A 18 3.08 1.59 4.09
CA SER A 18 3.68 1.92 5.39
C SER A 18 3.84 0.67 6.23
N VAL A 19 5.06 0.43 6.70
CA VAL A 19 5.44 -0.77 7.44
C VAL A 19 6.02 -0.38 8.81
N SER A 20 5.47 -0.98 9.88
CA SER A 20 5.96 -0.82 11.24
C SER A 20 7.16 -1.74 11.46
N THR A 21 8.30 -1.20 11.84
CA THR A 21 9.50 -1.97 12.22
C THR A 21 9.90 -1.71 13.66
N ARG A 22 10.66 -2.64 14.24
CA ARG A 22 11.28 -2.49 15.57
C ARG A 22 12.75 -2.12 15.49
N ASP A 23 13.36 -2.28 14.31
CA ASP A 23 14.77 -2.02 14.02
C ASP A 23 14.87 -1.53 12.58
N LEU A 24 14.91 -0.21 12.42
CA LEU A 24 14.96 0.44 11.11
C LEU A 24 16.22 0.04 10.33
N ASP A 25 17.35 -0.09 11.00
CA ASP A 25 18.61 -0.45 10.34
C ASP A 25 18.62 -1.90 9.86
N ALA A 26 18.02 -2.81 10.61
CA ALA A 26 17.86 -4.21 10.16
C ALA A 26 16.93 -4.30 8.94
N SER A 27 15.82 -3.58 8.94
CA SER A 27 14.88 -3.52 7.82
C SER A 27 15.55 -2.92 6.58
N LEU A 28 16.26 -1.79 6.72
CA LEU A 28 16.99 -1.17 5.61
C LEU A 28 18.01 -2.14 4.98
N ARG A 29 18.87 -2.77 5.79
CA ARG A 29 19.83 -3.76 5.29
C ARG A 29 19.16 -4.90 4.54
N PHE A 30 18.04 -5.41 5.04
CA PHE A 30 17.30 -6.47 4.39
C PHE A 30 16.78 -6.05 3.01
N TYR A 31 16.09 -4.91 2.91
CA TYR A 31 15.54 -4.44 1.63
C TYR A 31 16.63 -4.06 0.63
N GLU A 32 17.73 -3.44 1.07
CA GLU A 32 18.87 -3.14 0.21
C GLU A 32 19.52 -4.42 -0.35
N LEU A 33 19.65 -5.48 0.46
CA LEU A 33 20.12 -6.79 0.00
C LEU A 33 19.18 -7.43 -1.02
N MET A 34 17.86 -7.15 -0.94
CA MET A 34 16.87 -7.61 -1.91
C MET A 34 16.86 -6.76 -3.19
N GLY A 35 17.63 -5.69 -3.27
CA GLY A 35 17.75 -4.82 -4.44
C GLY A 35 16.90 -3.56 -4.39
N PHE A 36 16.27 -3.24 -3.25
CA PHE A 36 15.62 -1.95 -3.07
C PHE A 36 16.65 -0.83 -2.97
N SER A 37 16.31 0.31 -3.55
CA SER A 37 17.08 1.55 -3.42
C SER A 37 16.52 2.40 -2.29
N ARG A 38 17.40 2.99 -1.49
CA ARG A 38 17.02 3.91 -0.43
C ARG A 38 16.62 5.26 -1.01
N GLY A 39 15.41 5.73 -0.68
CA GLY A 39 14.93 7.05 -1.04
C GLY A 39 15.38 8.14 -0.06
N SER A 40 15.34 9.40 -0.51
CA SER A 40 15.49 10.53 0.38
C SER A 40 14.19 10.81 1.13
N VAL A 41 14.29 11.22 2.40
CA VAL A 41 13.15 11.53 3.24
C VAL A 41 13.33 12.88 3.92
N GLY A 42 12.22 13.59 4.14
CA GLY A 42 12.19 14.78 4.97
C GLY A 42 11.95 14.46 6.46
N ASN A 43 11.92 15.48 7.29
CA ASN A 43 11.61 15.36 8.72
C ASN A 43 10.08 15.45 8.95
N ALA A 44 9.30 14.61 8.28
CA ALA A 44 7.85 14.66 8.38
C ALA A 44 7.30 13.92 9.61
N TRP A 45 8.06 12.97 10.14
CA TRP A 45 7.65 12.14 11.27
C TRP A 45 8.47 12.41 12.53
N PRO A 46 7.86 12.35 13.73
CA PRO A 46 8.57 12.52 15.01
C PRO A 46 9.33 11.25 15.45
N HIS A 47 9.35 10.19 14.66
CA HIS A 47 10.03 8.92 14.90
C HIS A 47 10.97 8.59 13.74
N PRO A 48 11.94 7.68 13.92
CA PRO A 48 12.81 7.23 12.85
C PRO A 48 12.00 6.65 11.68
N TYR A 49 12.34 7.09 10.46
CA TYR A 49 11.63 6.77 9.24
C TYR A 49 12.59 6.70 8.07
N ALA A 50 12.39 5.74 7.19
CA ALA A 50 13.13 5.61 5.94
C ALA A 50 12.22 5.10 4.82
N VAL A 51 12.62 5.36 3.60
CA VAL A 51 11.92 4.89 2.40
C VAL A 51 12.84 4.01 1.57
N VAL A 52 12.30 2.92 1.05
CA VAL A 52 12.95 2.07 0.07
C VAL A 52 12.01 1.81 -1.11
N THR A 53 12.57 1.75 -2.32
CA THR A 53 11.81 1.62 -3.57
C THR A 53 12.36 0.51 -4.46
N LEU A 54 11.48 -0.22 -5.13
CA LEU A 54 11.83 -1.22 -6.13
C LEU A 54 10.69 -1.42 -7.13
N GLY A 55 10.97 -1.23 -8.42
CA GLY A 55 10.09 -1.68 -9.50
C GLY A 55 8.64 -1.18 -9.48
N GLY A 56 8.37 0.01 -8.92
CA GLY A 56 7.02 0.58 -8.84
C GLY A 56 6.34 0.41 -7.49
N VAL A 57 7.01 -0.17 -6.50
CA VAL A 57 6.56 -0.17 -5.11
C VAL A 57 7.48 0.67 -4.22
N THR A 58 6.87 1.44 -3.35
CA THR A 58 7.54 2.23 -2.31
C THR A 58 7.12 1.69 -0.95
N LEU A 59 8.08 1.45 -0.06
CA LEU A 59 7.85 1.09 1.33
C LEU A 59 8.31 2.23 2.23
N GLY A 60 7.43 2.68 3.12
CA GLY A 60 7.76 3.56 4.23
C GLY A 60 8.04 2.72 5.49
N LEU A 61 9.28 2.69 5.93
CA LEU A 61 9.70 1.94 7.11
C LEU A 61 9.66 2.86 8.33
N HIS A 62 8.75 2.60 9.25
CA HIS A 62 8.54 3.42 10.44
C HIS A 62 8.97 2.66 11.70
N GLU A 63 9.94 3.18 12.44
CA GLU A 63 10.25 2.65 13.78
C GLU A 63 9.24 3.19 14.78
N TYR A 64 7.99 2.79 14.54
CA TYR A 64 6.81 3.18 15.30
C TYR A 64 5.73 2.11 15.19
N LYS A 65 4.98 1.90 16.26
CA LYS A 65 3.93 0.86 16.30
C LYS A 65 2.58 1.38 15.80
N PHE A 66 2.09 0.80 14.72
CA PHE A 66 0.75 1.04 14.16
C PHE A 66 0.23 -0.23 13.45
N PRO A 67 -1.06 -0.29 13.06
CA PRO A 67 -1.58 -1.38 12.24
C PRO A 67 -0.87 -1.46 10.89
N SER A 68 -0.05 -2.48 10.70
CA SER A 68 0.87 -2.65 9.56
C SER A 68 0.68 -4.03 8.91
N PRO A 69 0.87 -4.13 7.58
CA PRO A 69 1.12 -3.03 6.64
C PRO A 69 -0.12 -2.18 6.37
N SER A 70 0.08 -0.91 5.97
CA SER A 70 -0.98 0.00 5.56
C SER A 70 -0.77 0.47 4.12
N PHE A 71 -1.81 0.40 3.29
CA PHE A 71 -1.83 1.11 2.02
C PHE A 71 -1.96 2.61 2.32
N THR A 72 -0.96 3.40 1.94
CA THR A 72 -0.93 4.83 2.23
C THR A 72 -0.98 5.64 0.96
N SER A 73 -1.89 6.61 0.90
CA SER A 73 -2.08 7.51 -0.23
C SER A 73 -2.01 8.98 0.18
N ILE A 74 -1.76 9.86 -0.81
CA ILE A 74 -1.77 11.31 -0.64
C ILE A 74 -3.05 11.86 -1.22
N HIS A 75 -3.67 12.77 -0.47
CA HIS A 75 -4.82 13.55 -0.89
C HIS A 75 -4.54 15.05 -0.71
N GLN A 76 -5.05 15.89 -1.62
CA GLN A 76 -4.80 17.34 -1.58
C GLN A 76 -5.51 18.06 -0.43
N ASP A 77 -6.70 17.59 -0.06
CA ASP A 77 -7.53 18.14 1.01
C ASP A 77 -8.09 17.01 1.86
N ILE A 78 -7.42 16.72 2.95
CA ILE A 78 -7.81 15.65 3.87
C ILE A 78 -9.12 15.96 4.58
N ASN A 79 -9.42 17.22 4.87
CA ASN A 79 -10.66 17.56 5.54
C ASN A 79 -11.87 17.34 4.64
N ALA A 80 -11.78 17.75 3.36
CA ALA A 80 -12.82 17.48 2.37
C ALA A 80 -12.97 15.98 2.11
N ALA A 81 -11.86 15.24 1.97
CA ALA A 81 -11.89 13.79 1.82
C ALA A 81 -12.55 13.12 3.02
N LEU A 82 -12.12 13.41 4.24
CA LEU A 82 -12.69 12.85 5.47
C LEU A 82 -14.21 13.10 5.57
N ALA A 83 -14.67 14.31 5.21
CA ALA A 83 -16.08 14.63 5.17
C ALA A 83 -16.84 13.79 4.13
N ALA A 84 -16.26 13.62 2.92
CA ALA A 84 -16.86 12.80 1.86
C ALA A 84 -16.97 11.32 2.28
N TYR A 85 -15.92 10.76 2.87
CA TYR A 85 -15.91 9.38 3.36
C TYR A 85 -16.94 9.15 4.47
N ARG A 86 -17.04 10.07 5.44
CA ARG A 86 -18.07 10.00 6.49
C ARG A 86 -19.49 10.08 5.92
N ASN A 87 -19.73 10.99 4.98
CA ASN A 87 -21.03 11.13 4.32
C ASN A 87 -21.41 9.89 3.49
N ALA A 88 -20.43 9.16 2.98
CA ALA A 88 -20.63 7.89 2.30
C ALA A 88 -20.82 6.70 3.28
N GLY A 89 -20.74 6.94 4.59
CA GLY A 89 -20.91 5.90 5.61
C GLY A 89 -19.65 5.08 5.89
N ALA A 90 -18.46 5.53 5.46
CA ALA A 90 -17.22 4.83 5.77
C ALA A 90 -16.91 4.86 7.27
N VAL A 91 -16.48 3.72 7.81
CA VAL A 91 -16.06 3.61 9.21
C VAL A 91 -14.60 4.09 9.30
N ILE A 92 -14.42 5.27 9.88
CA ILE A 92 -13.11 5.87 10.09
C ILE A 92 -12.46 5.25 11.34
N ALA A 93 -11.29 4.62 11.16
CA ALA A 93 -10.54 3.98 12.24
C ALA A 93 -9.82 4.99 13.12
N PHE A 94 -9.28 6.05 12.52
CA PHE A 94 -8.68 7.19 13.19
C PHE A 94 -8.74 8.43 12.30
N ALA A 95 -8.68 9.61 12.91
CA ALA A 95 -8.50 10.87 12.18
C ALA A 95 -7.73 11.85 13.07
N LYS A 96 -6.72 12.48 12.47
CA LYS A 96 -5.93 13.55 13.06
C LYS A 96 -5.89 14.70 12.07
N THR A 97 -6.60 15.77 12.36
CA THR A 97 -6.72 16.93 11.48
C THR A 97 -6.68 18.22 12.29
N GLY A 98 -6.04 19.24 11.76
CA GLY A 98 -5.94 20.54 12.39
C GLY A 98 -4.87 21.42 11.73
N PRO A 99 -4.81 22.73 12.11
CA PRO A 99 -3.89 23.66 11.47
C PRO A 99 -2.41 23.38 11.78
N ASP A 100 -2.13 22.81 12.96
CA ASP A 100 -0.76 22.62 13.44
C ASP A 100 -0.36 21.15 13.58
N CYS A 101 -1.01 20.26 12.80
CA CYS A 101 -0.68 18.84 12.82
C CYS A 101 -0.49 18.29 11.40
N PHE A 102 0.17 17.15 11.34
CA PHE A 102 0.20 16.34 10.12
C PHE A 102 -1.18 15.73 9.91
N ASN A 103 -1.90 16.20 8.88
CA ASN A 103 -3.28 15.80 8.64
C ASN A 103 -3.33 14.41 8.01
N GLU A 104 -4.07 13.52 8.65
CA GLU A 104 -4.24 12.13 8.22
C GLU A 104 -5.55 11.54 8.73
N PHE A 105 -6.07 10.55 8.03
CA PHE A 105 -7.08 9.64 8.57
C PHE A 105 -6.90 8.24 8.00
N GLY A 106 -7.46 7.26 8.70
CA GLY A 106 -7.40 5.88 8.27
C GLY A 106 -8.75 5.18 8.38
N LEU A 107 -8.93 4.19 7.51
CA LEU A 107 -10.07 3.28 7.50
C LEU A 107 -9.59 1.85 7.23
N ARG A 108 -10.49 0.90 7.41
CA ARG A 108 -10.20 -0.50 7.08
C ARG A 108 -11.08 -0.95 5.94
N ASP A 109 -10.52 -1.79 5.08
CA ASP A 109 -11.32 -2.55 4.13
C ASP A 109 -12.13 -3.65 4.85
N PRO A 110 -13.07 -4.34 4.18
CA PRO A 110 -13.88 -5.40 4.79
C PRO A 110 -13.07 -6.58 5.35
N ALA A 111 -11.85 -6.81 4.86
CA ALA A 111 -10.93 -7.83 5.37
C ALA A 111 -10.06 -7.34 6.55
N GLY A 112 -10.18 -6.04 6.91
CA GLY A 112 -9.46 -5.43 8.02
C GLY A 112 -8.13 -4.80 7.65
N HIS A 113 -7.76 -4.77 6.36
CA HIS A 113 -6.53 -4.11 5.91
C HIS A 113 -6.61 -2.60 6.10
N MET A 114 -5.53 -2.02 6.60
CA MET A 114 -5.47 -0.59 6.87
C MET A 114 -5.21 0.21 5.59
N ILE A 115 -5.98 1.28 5.43
CA ILE A 115 -5.80 2.30 4.41
C ILE A 115 -5.62 3.63 5.13
N THR A 116 -4.54 4.35 4.83
CA THR A 116 -4.23 5.65 5.41
C THR A 116 -4.19 6.71 4.31
N LEU A 117 -4.84 7.83 4.54
CA LEU A 117 -4.77 9.00 3.65
C LEU A 117 -4.04 10.13 4.37
N LEU A 118 -3.03 10.69 3.69
CA LEU A 118 -2.19 11.78 4.15
C LEU A 118 -2.45 13.05 3.33
N GLU A 119 -2.32 14.22 3.92
CA GLU A 119 -2.46 15.48 3.20
C GLU A 119 -1.22 15.84 2.37
N ARG A 120 -0.05 15.36 2.75
CA ARG A 120 1.18 15.61 1.99
C ARG A 120 2.12 14.41 1.99
N ALA A 121 2.99 14.38 0.99
CA ALA A 121 4.07 13.42 0.90
C ALA A 121 5.05 13.55 2.08
N THR A 122 5.50 12.42 2.60
CA THR A 122 6.53 12.31 3.63
C THR A 122 7.93 12.22 3.04
N HIS A 123 8.03 12.02 1.73
CA HIS A 123 9.26 12.02 0.94
C HIS A 123 8.99 12.67 -0.44
N PRO A 124 10.03 13.16 -1.16
CA PRO A 124 9.90 13.69 -2.50
C PRO A 124 9.36 12.64 -3.50
N ASP A 125 8.64 13.09 -4.52
CA ASP A 125 8.09 12.21 -5.56
C ASP A 125 9.19 11.54 -6.41
N ASP A 126 10.36 12.15 -6.50
CA ASP A 126 11.55 11.66 -7.19
C ASP A 126 12.41 10.68 -6.36
N ALA A 127 11.98 10.37 -5.13
CA ALA A 127 12.60 9.31 -4.33
C ALA A 127 12.50 7.92 -4.99
N TRP A 128 11.63 7.79 -5.98
CA TRP A 128 11.45 6.58 -6.77
C TRP A 128 12.17 6.69 -8.11
N ASP A 129 13.14 5.79 -8.35
CA ASP A 129 13.78 5.59 -9.65
C ASP A 129 13.32 4.25 -10.26
N PRO A 130 12.47 4.29 -11.32
CA PRO A 130 11.99 3.09 -11.98
C PRO A 130 13.10 2.33 -12.72
N SER A 131 14.25 2.98 -12.98
CA SER A 131 15.39 2.39 -13.71
C SER A 131 16.32 1.56 -12.84
N SER A 132 16.14 1.55 -11.51
CA SER A 132 17.01 0.82 -10.60
C SER A 132 16.88 -0.68 -10.81
N SER A 133 17.75 -1.17 -11.66
CA SER A 133 18.48 -2.45 -11.71
C SER A 133 17.74 -3.77 -11.40
N SER A 134 18.25 -4.81 -12.03
CA SER A 134 17.96 -6.23 -11.81
C SER A 134 17.85 -6.59 -10.31
N SER A 135 16.63 -6.64 -9.82
CA SER A 135 16.33 -7.13 -8.48
C SER A 135 16.51 -8.64 -8.40
N ALA A 136 17.05 -9.13 -7.27
CA ALA A 136 17.02 -10.55 -6.95
C ALA A 136 15.59 -11.11 -6.86
N LEU A 137 14.59 -10.26 -6.69
CA LEU A 137 13.17 -10.61 -6.57
C LEU A 137 12.45 -10.70 -7.93
N GLY A 138 12.99 -10.05 -8.98
CA GLY A 138 12.29 -9.87 -10.27
C GLY A 138 11.45 -8.59 -10.31
N ASP A 139 10.40 -8.59 -11.14
CA ASP A 139 9.53 -7.43 -11.36
C ASP A 139 8.39 -7.38 -10.33
N PHE A 140 8.18 -6.23 -9.71
CA PHE A 140 7.06 -6.04 -8.80
C PHE A 140 5.72 -6.20 -9.56
N LEU A 141 4.84 -7.05 -9.04
CA LEU A 141 3.54 -7.33 -9.62
C LEU A 141 2.40 -6.63 -8.90
N ALA A 142 2.30 -6.87 -7.60
CA ALA A 142 1.19 -6.37 -6.81
C ALA A 142 1.46 -6.37 -5.31
N PHE A 143 0.68 -5.57 -4.60
CA PHE A 143 0.44 -5.74 -3.18
C PHE A 143 -0.76 -6.68 -3.01
N SER A 144 -0.53 -7.84 -2.43
CA SER A 144 -1.50 -8.90 -2.23
C SER A 144 -2.30 -8.65 -0.95
N LEU A 145 -3.64 -8.75 -1.06
CA LEU A 145 -4.59 -8.51 0.02
C LEU A 145 -5.53 -9.73 0.16
N PRO A 146 -5.27 -10.62 1.13
CA PRO A 146 -6.15 -11.77 1.39
C PRO A 146 -7.50 -11.33 1.97
N SER A 147 -8.57 -12.04 1.65
CA SER A 147 -9.91 -11.77 2.16
C SER A 147 -10.73 -13.06 2.20
N ALA A 148 -11.50 -13.25 3.27
CA ALA A 148 -12.51 -14.31 3.35
C ALA A 148 -13.71 -14.06 2.38
N ALA A 149 -13.85 -12.84 1.86
CA ALA A 149 -14.88 -12.44 0.92
C ALA A 149 -14.30 -11.50 -0.15
N PRO A 150 -13.50 -12.03 -1.10
CA PRO A 150 -12.75 -11.23 -2.08
C PRO A 150 -13.61 -10.27 -2.91
N GLU A 151 -14.82 -10.67 -3.30
CA GLU A 151 -15.73 -9.83 -4.08
C GLU A 151 -16.21 -8.61 -3.27
N ILE A 152 -16.47 -8.78 -1.98
CA ILE A 152 -16.87 -7.69 -1.09
C ILE A 152 -15.71 -6.71 -0.92
N SER A 153 -14.51 -7.21 -0.66
CA SER A 153 -13.31 -6.37 -0.56
C SER A 153 -13.02 -5.65 -1.88
N ALA A 154 -13.12 -6.33 -3.01
CA ALA A 154 -12.91 -5.71 -4.32
C ALA A 154 -13.93 -4.60 -4.61
N GLY A 155 -15.21 -4.84 -4.33
CA GLY A 155 -16.27 -3.83 -4.45
C GLY A 155 -16.02 -2.60 -3.57
N PHE A 156 -15.49 -2.79 -2.37
CA PHE A 156 -15.09 -1.70 -1.48
C PHE A 156 -13.96 -0.86 -2.10
N TRP A 157 -12.88 -1.48 -2.57
CA TRP A 157 -11.77 -0.78 -3.21
C TRP A 157 -12.20 -0.02 -4.47
N GLN A 158 -13.10 -0.61 -5.27
CA GLN A 158 -13.69 0.05 -6.44
C GLN A 158 -14.56 1.27 -6.04
N ALA A 159 -15.31 1.18 -4.94
CA ALA A 159 -16.07 2.31 -4.41
C ALA A 159 -15.16 3.47 -3.95
N LEU A 160 -13.91 3.16 -3.57
CA LEU A 160 -12.88 4.17 -3.27
C LEU A 160 -12.17 4.71 -4.53
N GLY A 161 -12.54 4.27 -5.72
CA GLY A 161 -11.95 4.73 -6.98
C GLY A 161 -10.84 3.83 -7.54
N ALA A 162 -10.64 2.61 -6.98
CA ALA A 162 -9.74 1.65 -7.61
C ALA A 162 -10.35 1.12 -8.92
N GLU A 163 -9.53 1.02 -9.97
CA GLU A 163 -9.95 0.61 -11.31
C GLU A 163 -9.51 -0.82 -11.63
N PRO A 164 -10.28 -1.58 -12.45
CA PRO A 164 -9.84 -2.89 -12.91
C PRO A 164 -8.47 -2.80 -13.60
N TRP A 165 -7.54 -3.67 -13.20
CA TRP A 165 -6.23 -3.75 -13.85
C TRP A 165 -6.29 -4.71 -15.04
N SER A 166 -5.81 -4.27 -16.20
CA SER A 166 -5.88 -5.01 -17.47
C SER A 166 -4.60 -5.78 -17.82
N GLY A 167 -3.66 -5.90 -16.87
CA GLY A 167 -2.43 -6.66 -17.09
C GLY A 167 -2.65 -8.18 -17.15
N ARG A 168 -1.56 -8.95 -17.11
CA ARG A 168 -1.63 -10.41 -17.13
C ARG A 168 -1.62 -10.94 -15.68
N PRO A 169 -2.77 -11.38 -15.15
CA PRO A 169 -2.82 -12.01 -13.84
C PRO A 169 -2.11 -13.38 -13.90
N CYS A 170 -1.38 -13.71 -12.85
CA CYS A 170 -0.65 -14.98 -12.72
C CYS A 170 -1.27 -15.94 -11.70
N TRP A 171 -2.29 -15.50 -10.94
CA TRP A 171 -3.10 -16.37 -10.08
C TRP A 171 -4.54 -15.86 -9.98
N ALA A 172 -5.43 -16.67 -9.37
CA ALA A 172 -6.84 -16.32 -9.18
C ALA A 172 -6.98 -15.20 -8.12
N ALA A 173 -7.24 -13.99 -8.58
CA ALA A 173 -7.47 -12.80 -7.76
C ALA A 173 -8.27 -11.75 -8.54
N THR A 174 -8.89 -10.82 -7.84
CA THR A 174 -9.38 -9.57 -8.44
C THR A 174 -8.25 -8.56 -8.43
N TRP A 175 -7.81 -8.18 -9.63
CA TRP A 175 -6.70 -7.26 -9.83
C TRP A 175 -7.22 -5.86 -10.06
N LEU A 176 -6.78 -4.92 -9.24
CA LEU A 176 -7.18 -3.52 -9.30
C LEU A 176 -5.96 -2.61 -9.31
N ARG A 177 -6.12 -1.41 -9.86
CA ARG A 177 -5.16 -0.30 -9.74
C ARG A 177 -5.72 0.71 -8.76
N ALA A 178 -5.11 0.83 -7.59
CA ALA A 178 -5.50 1.71 -6.50
C ALA A 178 -4.49 2.86 -6.39
N GLY A 179 -4.88 4.10 -6.73
CA GLY A 179 -4.00 5.27 -6.66
C GLY A 179 -2.70 5.17 -7.47
N GLY A 180 -2.61 4.21 -8.42
CA GLY A 180 -1.40 3.91 -9.20
C GLY A 180 -0.73 2.58 -8.86
N LEU A 181 -0.88 2.06 -7.63
CA LEU A 181 -0.37 0.75 -7.24
C LEU A 181 -1.30 -0.36 -7.74
N VAL A 182 -0.73 -1.48 -8.20
CA VAL A 182 -1.51 -2.70 -8.46
C VAL A 182 -1.73 -3.44 -7.14
N ILE A 183 -2.98 -3.76 -6.83
CA ILE A 183 -3.36 -4.62 -5.71
C ILE A 183 -4.04 -5.90 -6.26
N ALA A 184 -3.85 -7.01 -5.55
CA ALA A 184 -4.46 -8.29 -5.89
C ALA A 184 -5.26 -8.79 -4.67
N ILE A 185 -6.60 -8.80 -4.80
CA ILE A 185 -7.52 -9.25 -3.75
C ILE A 185 -7.92 -10.68 -4.04
N HIS A 186 -7.67 -11.59 -3.11
CA HIS A 186 -7.83 -13.03 -3.31
C HIS A 186 -8.31 -13.73 -2.05
N ASP A 187 -8.68 -15.01 -2.20
CA ASP A 187 -9.04 -15.88 -1.09
C ASP A 187 -7.84 -16.06 -0.13
N GLU A 188 -8.07 -15.97 1.18
CA GLU A 188 -7.06 -16.12 2.23
C GLU A 188 -6.41 -17.52 2.24
N ALA A 189 -7.01 -18.51 1.59
CA ALA A 189 -6.42 -19.82 1.42
C ALA A 189 -5.14 -19.84 0.56
N GLN A 190 -4.93 -18.81 -0.28
CA GLN A 190 -3.72 -18.67 -1.11
C GLN A 190 -2.55 -18.08 -0.30
N PHE A 191 -2.80 -16.93 0.32
CA PHE A 191 -1.88 -16.24 1.23
C PHE A 191 -2.73 -15.72 2.39
N ASP A 192 -2.32 -15.98 3.60
CA ASP A 192 -3.05 -15.64 4.82
C ASP A 192 -2.76 -14.24 5.37
N ARG A 193 -1.77 -13.56 4.78
CA ARG A 193 -1.35 -12.21 5.16
C ARG A 193 -1.07 -11.36 3.92
N PRO A 194 -1.22 -10.02 4.01
CA PRO A 194 -0.77 -9.11 2.95
C PRO A 194 0.69 -9.36 2.59
N ALA A 195 1.02 -9.34 1.30
CA ALA A 195 2.35 -9.66 0.80
C ALA A 195 2.76 -8.77 -0.37
N LEU A 196 4.06 -8.56 -0.53
CA LEU A 196 4.64 -8.04 -1.78
C LEU A 196 4.81 -9.20 -2.74
N VAL A 197 4.29 -9.09 -3.96
CA VAL A 197 4.40 -10.14 -4.96
C VAL A 197 5.24 -9.66 -6.13
N PHE A 198 6.21 -10.49 -6.49
CA PHE A 198 7.13 -10.26 -7.59
C PHE A 198 7.04 -11.39 -8.62
N HIS A 199 7.17 -11.05 -9.90
CA HIS A 199 7.32 -12.03 -10.97
C HIS A 199 8.80 -12.26 -11.25
N ARG A 200 9.25 -13.51 -11.17
CA ARG A 200 10.63 -13.89 -11.44
C ARG A 200 10.70 -15.19 -12.23
N HIS A 201 11.23 -15.12 -13.45
CA HIS A 201 11.43 -16.29 -14.28
C HIS A 201 12.31 -17.37 -13.61
N GLY A 202 11.90 -18.62 -13.72
CA GLY A 202 12.69 -19.77 -13.25
C GLY A 202 12.70 -19.99 -11.75
N VAL A 203 11.85 -19.32 -11.02
CA VAL A 203 11.64 -19.55 -9.59
C VAL A 203 10.57 -20.62 -9.39
N ALA A 204 10.72 -21.45 -8.37
CA ALA A 204 9.64 -22.36 -7.98
C ALA A 204 8.43 -21.54 -7.50
N GLU A 205 7.24 -21.93 -7.97
CA GLU A 205 6.00 -21.25 -7.62
C GLU A 205 5.82 -21.19 -6.09
N GLY A 206 5.48 -20.01 -5.59
CA GLY A 206 5.25 -19.77 -4.18
C GLY A 206 6.51 -19.66 -3.32
N THR A 207 7.69 -19.44 -3.92
CA THR A 207 8.91 -19.11 -3.15
C THR A 207 8.65 -17.87 -2.31
N ARG A 208 8.87 -17.99 -0.99
CA ARG A 208 8.58 -16.94 -0.01
C ARG A 208 9.81 -16.55 0.77
N LEU A 209 9.93 -15.26 1.03
CA LEU A 209 10.84 -14.65 2.01
C LEU A 209 9.98 -13.91 3.04
N GLU A 210 10.55 -13.62 4.17
CA GLU A 210 9.91 -12.81 5.20
C GLU A 210 10.88 -11.69 5.62
N SER A 211 10.39 -10.46 5.64
CA SER A 211 11.19 -9.32 6.10
C SER A 211 11.35 -9.34 7.63
N PRO A 212 12.27 -8.55 8.20
CA PRO A 212 12.46 -8.48 9.66
C PRO A 212 11.19 -8.11 10.44
N GLU A 213 10.30 -7.34 9.83
CA GLU A 213 9.01 -6.95 10.38
C GLU A 213 7.87 -7.95 10.10
N GLY A 214 8.17 -9.06 9.44
CA GLY A 214 7.21 -10.12 9.15
C GLY A 214 6.34 -9.87 7.92
N LEU A 215 6.71 -8.93 7.03
CA LEU A 215 6.02 -8.73 5.75
C LEU A 215 6.47 -9.82 4.75
N PRO A 216 5.55 -10.67 4.26
CA PRO A 216 5.89 -11.67 3.28
C PRO A 216 6.26 -11.05 1.93
N ILE A 217 7.27 -11.63 1.28
CA ILE A 217 7.67 -11.36 -0.11
C ILE A 217 7.51 -12.67 -0.87
N VAL A 218 6.63 -12.69 -1.86
CA VAL A 218 6.28 -13.89 -2.64
C VAL A 218 6.80 -13.71 -4.06
N MET A 219 7.49 -14.72 -4.57
CA MET A 219 7.92 -14.78 -5.95
C MET A 219 7.06 -15.79 -6.71
N VAL A 220 6.58 -15.40 -7.88
CA VAL A 220 5.81 -16.21 -8.82
C VAL A 220 6.53 -16.28 -10.15
N GLY A 221 6.41 -17.41 -10.86
CA GLY A 221 7.09 -17.71 -12.14
C GLY A 221 6.22 -17.57 -13.37
#